data_4f7c1b5de6e2606d9530a90df9affaae
#
_entry.id   4f7c1b5de6e2606d9530a90df9affaae
#
_cell.length_a   1.000
_cell.length_b   1.000
_cell.length_c   1.000
_cell.angle_alpha   90.00
_cell.angle_beta   90.00
_cell.angle_gamma   90.00
#
_symmetry.space_group_name_H-M   'P 1'
#
loop_
_entity.id
_entity.type
_entity.pdbx_description
1 polymer ?
#
loop_
_entity_poly.entity_id
_entity_poly.type
_entity_poly.pdbx_seq_one_letter_code
_entity_poly.pdbx_strand_id
1 'polypeptide(L)'
;MNTTGISVVTGGASGIGAACVKHLVKRGDKVVVVDLPGAWKPAKMGVDVAGVYDCDVTDDQGLHDVAAAIEKEHGPVTALVNSAGILQRRLPPDQLTMAEWDRVIAVDQRGTYLACVVFGDAMVKRGHGAIVNIASITSTRSVPLHAYAPAKAAVLSITQCLAGEWGRSGVRVNAISPGYVLTEAMQAAIARGDRNPGDMTSQAAMGRLVDVSEVADAAGFLLSDAARAITGINLPVDAGWLAGSTWMTYGGVPPARPHTA
;
A
#
# COMPACT_ATOMS: atom_id res chain seq x y z
N MET A 1 1.73 -4.87 -23.97
CA MET A 1 0.47 -5.57 -24.32
C MET A 1 -0.66 -4.85 -23.60
N ASN A 2 -1.76 -4.54 -24.28
CA ASN A 2 -2.92 -3.94 -23.63
C ASN A 2 -3.47 -4.95 -22.62
N THR A 3 -3.33 -4.67 -21.35
CA THR A 3 -4.01 -5.43 -20.31
C THR A 3 -5.49 -5.08 -20.41
N THR A 4 -6.28 -5.96 -21.02
CA THR A 4 -7.74 -5.79 -21.15
C THR A 4 -8.48 -5.98 -19.82
N GLY A 5 -7.79 -6.05 -18.70
CA GLY A 5 -8.34 -6.29 -17.38
C GLY A 5 -8.50 -5.03 -16.52
N ILE A 6 -9.16 -5.22 -15.39
CA ILE A 6 -9.44 -4.18 -14.40
C ILE A 6 -8.35 -4.15 -13.34
N SER A 7 -7.89 -2.96 -12.98
CA SER A 7 -7.06 -2.68 -11.81
C SER A 7 -7.92 -2.17 -10.66
N VAL A 8 -8.00 -2.93 -9.56
CA VAL A 8 -8.72 -2.53 -8.34
C VAL A 8 -7.75 -1.93 -7.35
N VAL A 9 -8.15 -0.82 -6.71
CA VAL A 9 -7.39 -0.18 -5.62
C VAL A 9 -8.29 -0.04 -4.40
N THR A 10 -7.98 -0.76 -3.32
CA THR A 10 -8.65 -0.54 -2.01
C THR A 10 -8.00 0.65 -1.29
N GLY A 11 -8.79 1.48 -0.60
CA GLY A 11 -8.29 2.71 0.01
C GLY A 11 -7.84 3.74 -1.04
N GLY A 12 -8.44 3.71 -2.24
CA GLY A 12 -8.04 4.51 -3.39
C GLY A 12 -8.42 5.99 -3.33
N ALA A 13 -9.18 6.43 -2.34
CA ALA A 13 -9.66 7.81 -2.24
C ALA A 13 -8.66 8.79 -1.62
N SER A 14 -7.57 8.33 -1.02
CA SER A 14 -6.61 9.20 -0.35
C SER A 14 -5.17 8.66 -0.36
N GLY A 15 -4.21 9.50 -0.02
CA GLY A 15 -2.82 9.13 0.24
C GLY A 15 -2.16 8.31 -0.87
N ILE A 16 -1.53 7.19 -0.49
CA ILE A 16 -0.83 6.28 -1.40
C ILE A 16 -1.81 5.63 -2.39
N GLY A 17 -3.01 5.20 -1.91
CA GLY A 17 -4.01 4.61 -2.78
C GLY A 17 -4.46 5.55 -3.89
N ALA A 18 -4.72 6.82 -3.57
CA ALA A 18 -5.06 7.84 -4.55
C ALA A 18 -3.94 8.08 -5.58
N ALA A 19 -2.68 8.04 -5.14
CA ALA A 19 -1.55 8.15 -6.05
C ALA A 19 -1.46 6.92 -6.98
N CYS A 20 -1.70 5.71 -6.46
CA CYS A 20 -1.79 4.50 -7.27
C CYS A 20 -2.91 4.59 -8.32
N VAL A 21 -4.10 5.06 -7.93
CA VAL A 21 -5.21 5.30 -8.87
C VAL A 21 -4.77 6.23 -10.00
N LYS A 22 -4.19 7.39 -9.67
CA LYS A 22 -3.72 8.37 -10.65
C LYS A 22 -2.66 7.79 -11.59
N HIS A 23 -1.70 7.05 -11.05
CA HIS A 23 -0.64 6.42 -11.83
C HIS A 23 -1.21 5.37 -12.80
N LEU A 24 -2.10 4.49 -12.33
CA LEU A 24 -2.70 3.43 -13.13
C LEU A 24 -3.59 3.99 -14.24
N VAL A 25 -4.42 5.01 -13.95
CA VAL A 25 -5.21 5.73 -14.97
C VAL A 25 -4.29 6.37 -16.02
N LYS A 26 -3.22 7.06 -15.61
CA LYS A 26 -2.24 7.65 -16.54
C LYS A 26 -1.53 6.60 -17.39
N ARG A 27 -1.33 5.39 -16.87
CA ARG A 27 -0.79 4.24 -17.61
C ARG A 27 -1.78 3.70 -18.67
N GLY A 28 -3.06 4.05 -18.59
CA GLY A 28 -4.12 3.60 -19.47
C GLY A 28 -4.93 2.40 -18.94
N ASP A 29 -4.78 2.06 -17.67
CA ASP A 29 -5.57 1.01 -17.03
C ASP A 29 -7.03 1.46 -16.86
N LYS A 30 -7.95 0.50 -16.89
CA LYS A 30 -9.30 0.68 -16.36
C LYS A 30 -9.24 0.48 -14.85
N VAL A 31 -9.36 1.54 -14.08
CA VAL A 31 -9.22 1.51 -12.62
C VAL A 31 -10.57 1.55 -11.93
N VAL A 32 -10.76 0.68 -10.98
CA VAL A 32 -11.90 0.68 -10.05
C VAL A 32 -11.39 0.93 -8.64
N VAL A 33 -12.07 1.82 -7.92
CA VAL A 33 -11.76 2.19 -6.55
C VAL A 33 -12.75 1.50 -5.60
N VAL A 34 -12.22 0.91 -4.52
CA VAL A 34 -13.01 0.41 -3.39
C VAL A 34 -12.57 1.17 -2.14
N ASP A 35 -13.48 1.91 -1.50
CA ASP A 35 -13.18 2.70 -0.31
C ASP A 35 -14.42 2.82 0.58
N LEU A 36 -14.27 3.42 1.75
CA LEU A 36 -15.38 3.68 2.66
C LEU A 36 -16.45 4.58 2.01
N PRO A 37 -17.72 4.44 2.40
CA PRO A 37 -18.82 5.26 1.87
C PRO A 37 -18.51 6.75 1.90
N GLY A 38 -18.65 7.39 0.74
CA GLY A 38 -18.43 8.82 0.57
C GLY A 38 -16.98 9.30 0.66
N ALA A 39 -15.98 8.40 0.70
CA ALA A 39 -14.56 8.77 0.71
C ALA A 39 -14.10 9.36 -0.62
N TRP A 40 -14.59 8.82 -1.75
CA TRP A 40 -14.23 9.29 -3.07
C TRP A 40 -14.80 10.68 -3.38
N LYS A 41 -13.94 11.58 -3.82
CA LYS A 41 -14.32 12.96 -4.20
C LYS A 41 -13.77 13.25 -5.61
N PRO A 42 -14.57 13.07 -6.67
CA PRO A 42 -14.12 13.22 -8.06
C PRO A 42 -13.38 14.53 -8.33
N ALA A 43 -13.93 15.65 -7.83
CA ALA A 43 -13.32 16.98 -8.01
C ALA A 43 -11.90 17.11 -7.41
N LYS A 44 -11.62 16.36 -6.33
CA LYS A 44 -10.30 16.33 -5.69
C LYS A 44 -9.32 15.43 -6.43
N MET A 45 -9.81 14.37 -7.03
CA MET A 45 -8.97 13.35 -7.67
C MET A 45 -8.42 13.81 -9.00
N GLY A 46 -9.23 14.52 -9.81
CA GLY A 46 -8.81 15.04 -11.13
C GLY A 46 -8.49 13.95 -12.15
N VAL A 47 -9.01 12.73 -11.95
CA VAL A 47 -8.92 11.60 -12.87
C VAL A 47 -10.26 10.87 -12.93
N ASP A 48 -10.58 10.34 -14.12
CA ASP A 48 -11.75 9.50 -14.32
C ASP A 48 -11.37 8.03 -14.06
N VAL A 49 -12.22 7.33 -13.32
CA VAL A 49 -12.09 5.91 -13.01
C VAL A 49 -13.27 5.14 -13.61
N ALA A 50 -13.07 3.84 -13.85
CA ALA A 50 -14.11 2.99 -14.42
C ALA A 50 -15.30 2.78 -13.47
N GLY A 51 -15.03 2.76 -12.16
CA GLY A 51 -16.07 2.62 -11.13
C GLY A 51 -15.55 2.97 -9.74
N VAL A 52 -16.50 3.27 -8.85
CA VAL A 52 -16.23 3.48 -7.41
C VAL A 52 -17.27 2.68 -6.64
N TYR A 53 -16.80 1.86 -5.70
CA TYR A 53 -17.64 1.02 -4.86
C TYR A 53 -17.38 1.33 -3.40
N ASP A 54 -18.45 1.59 -2.67
CA ASP A 54 -18.41 1.82 -1.23
C ASP A 54 -18.36 0.48 -0.50
N CYS A 55 -17.23 0.20 0.19
CA CYS A 55 -17.07 -1.01 1.01
C CYS A 55 -16.00 -0.82 2.08
N ASP A 56 -16.27 -1.26 3.29
CA ASP A 56 -15.24 -1.46 4.31
C ASP A 56 -14.51 -2.78 4.02
N VAL A 57 -13.18 -2.75 3.95
CA VAL A 57 -12.37 -3.97 3.71
C VAL A 57 -12.48 -5.01 4.83
N THR A 58 -13.11 -4.67 5.96
CA THR A 58 -13.40 -5.60 7.05
C THR A 58 -14.73 -6.34 6.88
N ASP A 59 -15.58 -5.91 5.95
CA ASP A 59 -16.85 -6.54 5.60
C ASP A 59 -16.62 -7.66 4.57
N ASP A 60 -16.69 -8.90 5.03
CA ASP A 60 -16.46 -10.10 4.23
C ASP A 60 -17.47 -10.22 3.09
N GLN A 61 -18.76 -10.19 3.42
CA GLN A 61 -19.82 -10.34 2.41
C GLN A 61 -19.83 -9.15 1.45
N GLY A 62 -19.65 -7.93 1.97
CA GLY A 62 -19.61 -6.72 1.17
C GLY A 62 -18.46 -6.75 0.14
N LEU A 63 -17.29 -7.25 0.50
CA LEU A 63 -16.17 -7.40 -0.44
C LEU A 63 -16.45 -8.44 -1.54
N HIS A 64 -17.08 -9.57 -1.20
CA HIS A 64 -17.50 -10.56 -2.19
C HIS A 64 -18.54 -9.98 -3.16
N ASP A 65 -19.53 -9.26 -2.67
CA ASP A 65 -20.57 -8.64 -3.48
C ASP A 65 -19.98 -7.58 -4.42
N VAL A 66 -19.07 -6.74 -3.91
CA VAL A 66 -18.36 -5.72 -4.69
C VAL A 66 -17.49 -6.37 -5.77
N ALA A 67 -16.74 -7.43 -5.46
CA ALA A 67 -15.91 -8.11 -6.45
C ALA A 67 -16.76 -8.71 -7.60
N ALA A 68 -17.89 -9.32 -7.26
CA ALA A 68 -18.83 -9.84 -8.24
C ALA A 68 -19.44 -8.74 -9.12
N ALA A 69 -19.80 -7.60 -8.52
CA ALA A 69 -20.33 -6.45 -9.26
C ALA A 69 -19.28 -5.88 -10.21
N ILE A 70 -18.03 -5.70 -9.76
CA ILE A 70 -16.92 -5.21 -10.59
C ILE A 70 -16.69 -6.10 -11.80
N GLU A 71 -16.59 -7.42 -11.60
CA GLU A 71 -16.35 -8.34 -12.73
C GLU A 71 -17.54 -8.38 -13.70
N LYS A 72 -18.76 -8.26 -13.21
CA LYS A 72 -19.97 -8.21 -14.05
C LYS A 72 -20.05 -6.93 -14.88
N GLU A 73 -19.71 -5.77 -14.30
CA GLU A 73 -19.92 -4.46 -14.91
C GLU A 73 -18.74 -4.00 -15.76
N HIS A 74 -17.51 -4.33 -15.33
CA HIS A 74 -16.29 -3.78 -15.93
C HIS A 74 -15.43 -4.84 -16.61
N GLY A 75 -15.60 -6.11 -16.26
CA GLY A 75 -14.80 -7.23 -16.77
C GLY A 75 -13.81 -7.78 -15.74
N PRO A 76 -12.93 -8.71 -16.14
CA PRO A 76 -12.08 -9.46 -15.23
C PRO A 76 -11.07 -8.57 -14.48
N VAL A 77 -10.99 -8.72 -13.17
CA VAL A 77 -9.96 -8.09 -12.36
C VAL A 77 -8.63 -8.81 -12.55
N THR A 78 -7.60 -8.11 -13.00
CA THR A 78 -6.26 -8.67 -13.27
C THR A 78 -5.17 -8.04 -12.40
N ALA A 79 -5.47 -6.91 -11.76
CA ALA A 79 -4.54 -6.25 -10.86
C ALA A 79 -5.26 -5.77 -9.59
N LEU A 80 -4.58 -5.88 -8.44
CA LEU A 80 -5.08 -5.40 -7.15
C LEU A 80 -3.98 -4.64 -6.42
N VAL A 81 -4.32 -3.45 -5.93
CA VAL A 81 -3.50 -2.73 -4.94
C VAL A 81 -4.26 -2.66 -3.62
N ASN A 82 -3.76 -3.33 -2.60
CA ASN A 82 -4.28 -3.24 -1.24
C ASN A 82 -3.61 -2.08 -0.51
N SER A 83 -4.28 -0.91 -0.51
CA SER A 83 -3.80 0.31 0.15
C SER A 83 -4.70 0.79 1.27
N ALA A 84 -5.88 0.18 1.47
CA ALA A 84 -6.71 0.47 2.64
C ALA A 84 -5.92 0.16 3.93
N GLY A 85 -5.93 1.09 4.86
CA GLY A 85 -5.22 0.95 6.12
C GLY A 85 -5.43 2.14 7.04
N ILE A 86 -5.22 1.93 8.33
CA ILE A 86 -5.32 2.96 9.36
C ILE A 86 -4.05 2.98 10.20
N LEU A 87 -3.67 4.17 10.65
CA LEU A 87 -2.52 4.33 11.53
C LEU A 87 -2.97 4.36 12.99
N GLN A 88 -2.34 3.55 13.83
CA GLN A 88 -2.48 3.61 15.28
C GLN A 88 -1.97 4.94 15.84
N ARG A 89 -2.61 5.46 16.88
CA ARG A 89 -2.05 6.55 17.68
C ARG A 89 -0.78 6.09 18.41
N ARG A 90 0.21 6.96 18.50
CA ARG A 90 1.42 6.67 19.29
C ARG A 90 1.10 6.77 20.77
N LEU A 91 0.90 5.63 21.41
CA LEU A 91 0.58 5.51 22.83
C LEU A 91 1.54 4.51 23.50
N PRO A 92 1.85 4.68 24.80
CA PRO A 92 2.46 3.62 25.58
C PRO A 92 1.60 2.35 25.59
N PRO A 93 2.18 1.15 25.77
CA PRO A 93 1.43 -0.11 25.67
C PRO A 93 0.25 -0.22 26.63
N ASP A 94 0.35 0.34 27.84
CA ASP A 94 -0.70 0.36 28.87
C ASP A 94 -1.87 1.30 28.55
N GLN A 95 -1.71 2.21 27.58
CA GLN A 95 -2.75 3.14 27.13
C GLN A 95 -3.40 2.74 25.80
N LEU A 96 -2.83 1.75 25.10
CA LEU A 96 -3.42 1.23 23.88
C LEU A 96 -4.59 0.31 24.24
N THR A 97 -5.82 0.73 23.90
CA THR A 97 -7.00 -0.09 24.14
C THR A 97 -7.07 -1.28 23.20
N MET A 98 -7.64 -2.40 23.66
CA MET A 98 -7.86 -3.56 22.79
C MET A 98 -8.81 -3.24 21.62
N ALA A 99 -9.77 -2.35 21.80
CA ALA A 99 -10.64 -1.89 20.72
C ALA A 99 -9.86 -1.18 19.59
N GLU A 100 -8.86 -0.35 19.93
CA GLU A 100 -7.99 0.27 18.91
C GLU A 100 -7.05 -0.78 18.28
N TRP A 101 -6.50 -1.69 19.08
CA TRP A 101 -5.71 -2.82 18.61
C TRP A 101 -6.49 -3.65 17.59
N ASP A 102 -7.66 -4.13 17.97
CA ASP A 102 -8.50 -5.01 17.14
C ASP A 102 -8.92 -4.32 15.84
N ARG A 103 -9.21 -3.01 15.89
CA ARG A 103 -9.56 -2.24 14.70
C ARG A 103 -8.37 -2.16 13.72
N VAL A 104 -7.15 -1.93 14.20
CA VAL A 104 -5.94 -1.89 13.35
C VAL A 104 -5.70 -3.27 12.73
N ILE A 105 -5.78 -4.33 13.50
CA ILE A 105 -5.62 -5.70 13.00
C ILE A 105 -6.72 -6.04 11.98
N ALA A 106 -7.97 -5.67 12.26
CA ALA A 106 -9.09 -5.93 11.35
C ALA A 106 -8.89 -5.26 9.98
N VAL A 107 -8.50 -3.99 9.95
CA VAL A 107 -8.32 -3.24 8.69
C VAL A 107 -7.01 -3.63 8.00
N ASP A 108 -5.87 -3.48 8.69
CA ASP A 108 -4.55 -3.52 8.05
C ASP A 108 -4.07 -4.93 7.74
N GLN A 109 -4.44 -5.91 8.57
CA GLN A 109 -4.04 -7.31 8.39
C GLN A 109 -5.15 -8.13 7.76
N ARG A 110 -6.29 -8.29 8.47
CA ARG A 110 -7.40 -9.15 8.02
C ARG A 110 -8.03 -8.61 6.74
N GLY A 111 -8.25 -7.30 6.62
CA GLY A 111 -8.83 -6.67 5.43
C GLY A 111 -7.93 -6.83 4.20
N THR A 112 -6.60 -6.69 4.36
CA THR A 112 -5.64 -6.96 3.28
C THR A 112 -5.71 -8.44 2.83
N TYR A 113 -5.73 -9.38 3.77
CA TYR A 113 -5.84 -10.81 3.44
C TYR A 113 -7.16 -11.12 2.72
N LEU A 114 -8.27 -10.62 3.25
CA LEU A 114 -9.60 -10.82 2.68
C LEU A 114 -9.68 -10.30 1.23
N ALA A 115 -9.22 -9.08 0.98
CA ALA A 115 -9.19 -8.54 -0.37
C ALA A 115 -8.28 -9.36 -1.31
N CYS A 116 -7.11 -9.83 -0.82
CA CYS A 116 -6.28 -10.75 -1.60
C CYS A 116 -7.06 -12.01 -2.00
N VAL A 117 -7.78 -12.64 -1.07
CA VAL A 117 -8.52 -13.90 -1.34
C VAL A 117 -9.67 -13.65 -2.29
N VAL A 118 -10.48 -12.62 -2.03
CA VAL A 118 -11.69 -12.33 -2.82
C VAL A 118 -11.36 -12.03 -4.29
N PHE A 119 -10.39 -11.18 -4.55
CA PHE A 119 -9.99 -10.85 -5.93
C PHE A 119 -9.00 -11.86 -6.52
N GLY A 120 -8.14 -12.44 -5.68
CA GLY A 120 -7.11 -13.39 -6.11
C GLY A 120 -7.67 -14.74 -6.56
N ASP A 121 -8.73 -15.25 -5.95
CA ASP A 121 -9.36 -16.52 -6.35
C ASP A 121 -9.81 -16.50 -7.82
N ALA A 122 -10.43 -15.42 -8.26
CA ALA A 122 -10.80 -15.24 -9.66
C ALA A 122 -9.58 -15.12 -10.58
N MET A 123 -8.49 -14.45 -10.15
CA MET A 123 -7.22 -14.39 -10.89
C MET A 123 -6.60 -15.79 -11.04
N VAL A 124 -6.58 -16.59 -9.97
CA VAL A 124 -6.07 -17.98 -9.95
C VAL A 124 -6.84 -18.85 -10.93
N LYS A 125 -8.17 -18.78 -10.92
CA LYS A 125 -9.03 -19.55 -11.87
C LYS A 125 -8.77 -19.16 -13.32
N ARG A 126 -8.37 -17.92 -13.60
CA ARG A 126 -8.02 -17.44 -14.95
C ARG A 126 -6.57 -17.69 -15.35
N GLY A 127 -5.70 -18.05 -14.40
CA GLY A 127 -4.28 -18.28 -14.66
C GLY A 127 -3.46 -17.00 -14.85
N HIS A 128 -3.96 -15.84 -14.41
CA HIS A 128 -3.27 -14.56 -14.60
C HIS A 128 -3.72 -13.51 -13.57
N GLY A 129 -2.75 -12.82 -12.95
CA GLY A 129 -3.01 -11.72 -12.05
C GLY A 129 -1.77 -11.18 -11.36
N ALA A 130 -1.89 -9.96 -10.82
CA ALA A 130 -0.85 -9.33 -10.01
C ALA A 130 -1.45 -8.56 -8.82
N ILE A 131 -0.93 -8.80 -7.63
CA ILE A 131 -1.37 -8.18 -6.38
C ILE A 131 -0.19 -7.44 -5.75
N VAL A 132 -0.43 -6.21 -5.31
CA VAL A 132 0.51 -5.40 -4.53
C VAL A 132 -0.13 -5.01 -3.21
N ASN A 133 0.49 -5.43 -2.11
CA ASN A 133 0.08 -5.10 -0.76
C ASN A 133 0.92 -3.93 -0.21
N ILE A 134 0.30 -2.88 0.30
CA ILE A 134 1.01 -1.79 0.95
C ILE A 134 1.28 -2.19 2.41
N ALA A 135 2.53 -2.57 2.66
CA ALA A 135 3.09 -2.84 3.97
C ALA A 135 3.65 -1.54 4.61
N SER A 136 4.82 -1.60 5.23
CA SER A 136 5.51 -0.45 5.84
C SER A 136 6.95 -0.80 6.17
N ILE A 137 7.85 0.17 6.29
CA ILE A 137 9.17 -0.04 6.91
C ILE A 137 9.05 -0.61 8.34
N THR A 138 7.94 -0.35 9.03
CA THR A 138 7.64 -0.88 10.36
C THR A 138 7.43 -2.39 10.36
N SER A 139 7.23 -3.01 9.21
CA SER A 139 7.14 -4.46 9.06
C SER A 139 8.45 -5.19 9.40
N THR A 140 9.58 -4.48 9.32
CA THR A 140 10.93 -5.04 9.53
C THR A 140 11.75 -4.29 10.58
N ARG A 141 11.20 -3.23 11.17
CA ARG A 141 11.83 -2.42 12.21
C ARG A 141 10.82 -2.09 13.31
N SER A 142 11.27 -2.13 14.55
CA SER A 142 10.45 -1.75 15.69
C SER A 142 10.22 -0.24 15.72
N VAL A 143 8.99 0.14 15.98
CA VAL A 143 8.55 1.52 16.25
C VAL A 143 7.48 1.49 17.33
N PRO A 144 7.19 2.62 18.03
CA PRO A 144 6.19 2.64 19.10
C PRO A 144 4.75 2.66 18.55
N LEU A 145 4.42 1.68 17.70
CA LEU A 145 3.11 1.46 17.08
C LEU A 145 2.75 -0.03 17.25
N HIS A 146 2.29 -0.39 18.45
CA HIS A 146 2.25 -1.77 18.94
C HIS A 146 1.21 -2.67 18.24
N ALA A 147 0.16 -2.11 17.62
CA ALA A 147 -0.77 -2.86 16.78
C ALA A 147 -0.40 -2.75 15.28
N TYR A 148 -0.05 -1.54 14.83
CA TYR A 148 0.23 -1.28 13.41
C TYR A 148 1.46 -2.02 12.89
N ALA A 149 2.58 -1.99 13.62
CA ALA A 149 3.81 -2.63 13.17
C ALA A 149 3.64 -4.17 13.05
N PRO A 150 3.05 -4.89 14.03
CA PRO A 150 2.73 -6.31 13.87
C PRO A 150 1.76 -6.58 12.71
N ALA A 151 0.71 -5.76 12.53
CA ALA A 151 -0.21 -5.91 11.40
C ALA A 151 0.53 -5.81 10.05
N LYS A 152 1.42 -4.82 9.90
CA LYS A 152 2.20 -4.66 8.67
C LYS A 152 3.29 -5.73 8.50
N ALA A 153 3.84 -6.29 9.58
CA ALA A 153 4.71 -7.48 9.51
C ALA A 153 3.92 -8.71 9.02
N ALA A 154 2.69 -8.89 9.50
CA ALA A 154 1.81 -9.95 9.02
C ALA A 154 1.48 -9.79 7.52
N VAL A 155 1.33 -8.57 7.00
CA VAL A 155 1.13 -8.33 5.55
C VAL A 155 2.29 -8.87 4.71
N LEU A 156 3.54 -8.78 5.18
CA LEU A 156 4.68 -9.41 4.50
C LEU A 156 4.56 -10.93 4.47
N SER A 157 4.22 -11.53 5.61
CA SER A 157 4.02 -12.99 5.69
C SER A 157 2.87 -13.44 4.79
N ILE A 158 1.72 -12.76 4.82
CA ILE A 158 0.58 -13.00 3.92
C ILE A 158 1.03 -12.94 2.45
N THR A 159 1.79 -11.92 2.08
CA THR A 159 2.33 -11.74 0.72
C THR A 159 3.15 -12.95 0.29
N GLN A 160 4.06 -13.44 1.14
CA GLN A 160 4.91 -14.58 0.84
C GLN A 160 4.12 -15.89 0.75
N CYS A 161 3.19 -16.12 1.67
CA CYS A 161 2.33 -17.30 1.65
C CYS A 161 1.49 -17.36 0.37
N LEU A 162 0.81 -16.27 0.00
CA LEU A 162 -0.01 -16.22 -1.20
C LEU A 162 0.81 -16.27 -2.49
N ALA A 163 2.01 -15.69 -2.50
CA ALA A 163 2.93 -15.82 -3.63
C ALA A 163 3.36 -17.28 -3.87
N GLY A 164 3.64 -18.00 -2.78
CA GLY A 164 3.97 -19.43 -2.85
C GLY A 164 2.79 -20.28 -3.31
N GLU A 165 1.60 -20.01 -2.79
CA GLU A 165 0.38 -20.75 -3.10
C GLU A 165 -0.07 -20.54 -4.56
N TRP A 166 -0.04 -19.29 -5.06
CA TRP A 166 -0.65 -18.92 -6.33
C TRP A 166 0.33 -18.77 -7.50
N GLY A 167 1.64 -18.81 -7.23
CA GLY A 167 2.65 -18.57 -8.27
C GLY A 167 2.54 -19.50 -9.47
N ARG A 168 2.31 -20.80 -9.22
CA ARG A 168 2.10 -21.79 -10.29
C ARG A 168 0.77 -21.61 -11.04
N SER A 169 -0.17 -20.91 -10.44
CA SER A 169 -1.44 -20.52 -11.06
C SER A 169 -1.34 -19.17 -11.79
N GLY A 170 -0.14 -18.65 -12.04
CA GLY A 170 0.06 -17.44 -12.82
C GLY A 170 -0.26 -16.13 -12.09
N VAL A 171 -0.43 -16.15 -10.76
CA VAL A 171 -0.70 -14.94 -9.96
C VAL A 171 0.53 -14.56 -9.16
N ARG A 172 0.96 -13.30 -9.29
CA ARG A 172 2.07 -12.73 -8.54
C ARG A 172 1.54 -11.89 -7.36
N VAL A 173 2.14 -12.05 -6.19
CA VAL A 173 1.79 -11.27 -5.00
C VAL A 173 3.07 -10.66 -4.42
N ASN A 174 3.13 -9.34 -4.33
CA ASN A 174 4.29 -8.62 -3.81
C ASN A 174 3.85 -7.58 -2.78
N ALA A 175 4.78 -7.15 -1.94
CA ALA A 175 4.56 -6.05 -1.00
C ALA A 175 5.47 -4.87 -1.31
N ILE A 176 4.99 -3.68 -1.03
CA ILE A 176 5.78 -2.45 -0.94
C ILE A 176 5.81 -2.03 0.52
N SER A 177 6.99 -1.68 1.03
CA SER A 177 7.17 -1.08 2.36
C SER A 177 7.55 0.40 2.20
N PRO A 178 6.57 1.31 2.22
CA PRO A 178 6.86 2.73 2.18
C PRO A 178 7.57 3.18 3.48
N GLY A 179 8.45 4.18 3.33
CA GLY A 179 9.01 4.93 4.44
C GLY A 179 8.06 6.02 4.94
N TYR A 180 8.64 7.15 5.33
CA TYR A 180 7.85 8.35 5.67
C TYR A 180 7.40 9.04 4.38
N VAL A 181 6.13 8.85 4.03
CA VAL A 181 5.54 9.35 2.79
C VAL A 181 4.82 10.67 3.03
N LEU A 182 5.05 11.65 2.16
CA LEU A 182 4.44 12.97 2.21
C LEU A 182 2.99 12.94 1.70
N THR A 183 2.13 12.22 2.42
CA THR A 183 0.67 12.22 2.19
C THR A 183 0.05 13.53 2.69
N GLU A 184 -1.19 13.84 2.27
CA GLU A 184 -1.93 14.98 2.81
C GLU A 184 -2.06 14.94 4.33
N ALA A 185 -2.28 13.76 4.91
CA ALA A 185 -2.33 13.57 6.37
C ALA A 185 -0.98 13.88 7.03
N MET A 186 0.13 13.49 6.41
CA MET A 186 1.49 13.81 6.88
C MET A 186 1.76 15.30 6.76
N GLN A 187 1.42 15.93 5.64
CA GLN A 187 1.55 17.39 5.46
C GLN A 187 0.77 18.16 6.52
N ALA A 188 -0.48 17.76 6.78
CA ALA A 188 -1.30 18.36 7.83
C ALA A 188 -0.69 18.16 9.25
N ALA A 189 -0.13 16.99 9.54
CA ALA A 189 0.55 16.73 10.82
C ALA A 189 1.82 17.58 10.99
N ILE A 190 2.60 17.76 9.92
CA ILE A 190 3.77 18.66 9.90
C ILE A 190 3.34 20.12 10.11
N ALA A 191 2.32 20.58 9.40
CA ALA A 191 1.81 21.95 9.52
C ALA A 191 1.28 22.27 10.93
N ARG A 192 0.73 21.29 11.65
CA ARG A 192 0.30 21.45 13.06
C ARG A 192 1.45 21.33 14.07
N GLY A 193 2.67 20.95 13.65
CA GLY A 193 3.79 20.67 14.55
C GLY A 193 3.75 19.29 15.23
N ASP A 194 2.81 18.42 14.86
CA ASP A 194 2.70 17.04 15.40
C ASP A 194 3.85 16.15 14.92
N ARG A 195 4.49 16.51 13.82
CA ARG A 195 5.60 15.81 13.18
C ARG A 195 6.70 16.77 12.75
N ASN A 196 7.93 16.44 13.06
CA ASN A 196 9.11 17.16 12.60
C ASN A 196 9.72 16.43 11.39
N PRO A 197 9.77 17.02 10.20
CA PRO A 197 10.39 16.41 9.03
C PRO A 197 11.86 16.03 9.26
N GLY A 198 12.61 16.85 10.00
CA GLY A 198 14.02 16.60 10.30
C GLY A 198 14.26 15.28 11.03
N ASP A 199 13.39 14.91 11.98
CA ASP A 199 13.51 13.64 12.71
C ASP A 199 13.29 12.43 11.81
N MET A 200 12.45 12.58 10.78
CA MET A 200 12.14 11.52 9.83
C MET A 200 13.19 11.40 8.73
N THR A 201 13.75 12.52 8.27
CA THR A 201 14.69 12.57 7.15
C THR A 201 16.14 12.37 7.54
N SER A 202 16.51 12.68 8.80
CA SER A 202 17.89 12.53 9.30
C SER A 202 18.45 11.10 9.17
N GLN A 203 17.59 10.10 9.18
CA GLN A 203 17.97 8.69 9.03
C GLN A 203 17.82 8.19 7.58
N ALA A 204 17.16 8.93 6.71
CA ALA A 204 16.99 8.55 5.32
C ALA A 204 18.28 8.85 4.54
N ALA A 205 18.82 7.86 3.81
CA ALA A 205 20.05 8.02 3.04
C ALA A 205 19.94 9.13 1.96
N MET A 206 18.72 9.35 1.42
CA MET A 206 18.44 10.42 0.46
C MET A 206 18.08 11.76 1.13
N GLY A 207 18.01 11.83 2.46
CA GLY A 207 17.77 13.06 3.24
C GLY A 207 16.40 13.72 3.02
N ARG A 208 15.39 12.97 2.57
CA ARG A 208 14.06 13.51 2.25
C ARG A 208 12.94 12.51 2.58
N LEU A 209 11.72 13.02 2.64
CA LEU A 209 10.52 12.19 2.64
C LEU A 209 10.28 11.58 1.26
N VAL A 210 9.53 10.49 1.24
CA VAL A 210 9.07 9.83 0.00
C VAL A 210 7.85 10.58 -0.54
N ASP A 211 7.79 10.82 -1.84
CA ASP A 211 6.59 11.32 -2.49
C ASP A 211 5.61 10.16 -2.74
N VAL A 212 4.30 10.46 -2.69
CA VAL A 212 3.26 9.44 -2.93
C VAL A 212 3.36 8.82 -4.33
N SER A 213 3.83 9.59 -5.32
CA SER A 213 4.04 9.12 -6.70
C SER A 213 5.13 8.06 -6.78
N GLU A 214 6.19 8.14 -5.97
CA GLU A 214 7.28 7.15 -5.98
C GLU A 214 6.79 5.77 -5.51
N VAL A 215 5.86 5.73 -4.55
CA VAL A 215 5.19 4.49 -4.14
C VAL A 215 4.27 3.96 -5.24
N ALA A 216 3.54 4.86 -5.91
CA ALA A 216 2.66 4.51 -7.01
C ALA A 216 3.43 3.98 -8.24
N ASP A 217 4.59 4.56 -8.56
CA ASP A 217 5.47 4.10 -9.64
C ASP A 217 5.98 2.67 -9.36
N ALA A 218 6.38 2.39 -8.12
CA ALA A 218 6.79 1.06 -7.69
C ALA A 218 5.63 0.04 -7.77
N ALA A 219 4.42 0.45 -7.39
CA ALA A 219 3.22 -0.39 -7.52
C ALA A 219 2.91 -0.67 -8.99
N GLY A 220 2.96 0.35 -9.85
CA GLY A 220 2.79 0.20 -11.30
C GLY A 220 3.80 -0.75 -11.93
N PHE A 221 5.08 -0.68 -11.52
CA PHE A 221 6.11 -1.62 -11.95
C PHE A 221 5.79 -3.05 -11.52
N LEU A 222 5.48 -3.28 -10.23
CA LEU A 222 5.21 -4.63 -9.72
C LEU A 222 3.95 -5.25 -10.33
N LEU A 223 2.96 -4.45 -10.74
CA LEU A 223 1.77 -4.92 -11.44
C LEU A 223 2.02 -5.22 -12.92
N SER A 224 3.07 -4.68 -13.52
CA SER A 224 3.36 -4.79 -14.96
C SER A 224 4.07 -6.09 -15.34
N ASP A 225 4.12 -6.37 -16.66
CA ASP A 225 4.89 -7.49 -17.24
C ASP A 225 6.40 -7.34 -17.03
N ALA A 226 6.91 -6.14 -16.78
CA ALA A 226 8.31 -5.93 -16.43
C ALA A 226 8.69 -6.67 -15.12
N ALA A 227 7.71 -6.92 -14.25
CA ALA A 227 7.89 -7.67 -13.00
C ALA A 227 7.43 -9.14 -13.09
N ARG A 228 7.31 -9.72 -14.30
CA ARG A 228 6.75 -11.08 -14.50
C ARG A 228 7.51 -12.22 -13.79
N ALA A 229 8.76 -12.00 -13.41
CA ALA A 229 9.57 -12.96 -12.65
C ALA A 229 9.69 -12.57 -11.16
N ILE A 230 8.90 -11.58 -10.69
CA ILE A 230 8.96 -11.06 -9.32
C ILE A 230 7.68 -11.40 -8.60
N THR A 231 7.79 -12.25 -7.55
CA THR A 231 6.69 -12.60 -6.65
C THR A 231 7.24 -12.90 -5.25
N GLY A 232 6.47 -12.64 -4.21
CA GLY A 232 6.83 -12.91 -2.81
C GLY A 232 7.83 -11.92 -2.20
N ILE A 233 8.18 -10.82 -2.89
CA ILE A 233 9.14 -9.86 -2.37
C ILE A 233 8.48 -8.78 -1.51
N ASN A 234 9.30 -8.18 -0.66
CA ASN A 234 9.08 -6.87 -0.05
C ASN A 234 10.00 -5.85 -0.71
N LEU A 235 9.44 -4.81 -1.32
CA LEU A 235 10.17 -3.72 -1.95
C LEU A 235 10.10 -2.46 -1.06
N PRO A 236 11.16 -2.10 -0.32
CA PRO A 236 11.20 -0.82 0.39
C PRO A 236 11.21 0.36 -0.59
N VAL A 237 10.33 1.34 -0.36
CA VAL A 237 10.30 2.64 -1.04
C VAL A 237 10.35 3.69 0.07
N ASP A 238 11.55 3.96 0.58
CA ASP A 238 11.77 4.60 1.86
C ASP A 238 12.86 5.69 1.86
N ALA A 239 13.30 6.10 0.69
CA ALA A 239 14.44 7.02 0.52
C ALA A 239 15.70 6.55 1.27
N GLY A 240 15.86 5.22 1.44
CA GLY A 240 17.00 4.61 2.13
C GLY A 240 16.93 4.72 3.67
N TRP A 241 15.76 4.90 4.25
CA TRP A 241 15.60 5.00 5.71
C TRP A 241 16.02 3.70 6.42
N LEU A 242 15.66 2.54 5.91
CA LEU A 242 16.08 1.25 6.47
C LEU A 242 17.60 1.07 6.43
N ALA A 243 18.26 1.57 5.39
CA ALA A 243 19.71 1.52 5.27
C ALA A 243 20.41 2.49 6.23
N GLY A 244 19.90 3.73 6.34
CA GLY A 244 20.53 4.77 7.15
C GLY A 244 20.21 4.70 8.65
N SER A 245 19.10 4.06 9.04
CA SER A 245 18.63 4.06 10.44
C SER A 245 19.60 3.43 11.45
N THR A 246 20.47 2.53 11.02
CA THR A 246 21.50 1.90 11.87
C THR A 246 22.79 2.73 11.99
N TRP A 247 22.94 3.79 11.20
CA TRP A 247 24.16 4.60 11.19
C TRP A 247 24.22 5.65 12.29
N MET A 248 23.13 5.84 13.04
CA MET A 248 23.05 6.86 14.10
C MET A 248 24.14 6.70 15.17
N THR A 249 24.55 5.46 15.47
CA THR A 249 25.63 5.16 16.42
C THR A 249 27.04 5.45 15.86
N TYR A 250 27.14 5.72 14.56
CA TYR A 250 28.40 6.03 13.84
C TYR A 250 28.44 7.49 13.33
N GLY A 251 27.68 8.38 13.94
CA GLY A 251 27.62 9.79 13.53
C GLY A 251 26.52 10.12 12.52
N GLY A 252 25.66 9.13 12.17
CA GLY A 252 24.53 9.30 11.27
C GLY A 252 24.88 9.23 9.79
N VAL A 253 23.89 9.49 8.95
CA VAL A 253 24.08 9.57 7.50
C VAL A 253 24.86 10.85 7.17
N PRO A 254 25.99 10.77 6.44
CA PRO A 254 26.82 11.94 6.15
C PRO A 254 26.08 12.93 5.22
N PRO A 255 26.42 14.23 5.29
CA PRO A 255 25.88 15.21 4.35
C PRO A 255 26.33 14.92 2.91
N ALA A 256 25.57 15.45 1.95
CA ALA A 256 25.94 15.34 0.54
C ALA A 256 27.35 15.92 0.29
N ARG A 257 28.14 15.22 -0.50
CA ARG A 257 29.43 15.76 -0.96
C ARG A 257 29.19 16.84 -2.01
N PRO A 258 29.97 17.95 -2.00
CA PRO A 258 29.89 18.94 -3.06
C PRO A 258 30.14 18.30 -4.42
N HIS A 259 29.34 18.66 -5.40
CA HIS A 259 29.66 18.29 -6.78
C HIS A 259 30.91 19.08 -7.20
N THR A 260 32.00 18.38 -7.52
CA THR A 260 33.12 18.96 -8.27
C THR A 260 32.67 19.06 -9.71
N ALA A 261 32.65 20.28 -10.27
CA ALA A 261 32.33 20.54 -11.67
C ALA A 261 33.38 19.94 -12.59
#